data_b29693f813c1e71700a6b6cd05a8c63e
#
_entry.id   b29693f813c1e71700a6b6cd05a8c63e
#
_cell.length_a   1.000
_cell.length_b   1.000
_cell.length_c   1.000
_cell.angle_alpha   90.00
_cell.angle_beta   90.00
_cell.angle_gamma   90.00
#
_symmetry.space_group_name_H-M   'P 1'
#
loop_
_entity.id
_entity.type
_entity.pdbx_description
1 polymer ?
#
loop_
_entity_poly.entity_id
_entity_poly.type
_entity_poly.pdbx_seq_one_letter_code
_entity_poly.pdbx_strand_id
1 'polypeptide(L)'
;ARTSAGSDVARISDVRSLIESPAASGNPTKSVVAMFLADFLYNVLKECTPDALMTEFLMQWLDALRRIGGMALANFHLAFAFHLGHFIGIAPDMGSYHRGRYLDLKEGRFTATAPLHTLYLEPDDAHAAWLLSRISLRTLGMLRLNRSQRNIMLDRILQYYSLHHAPVQNMPALAFLRDVWA
;
A
#
# COMPACT_ATOMS: atom_id res chain seq x y z
N ALA A 1 -25.55 -2.19 5.51
CA ALA A 1 -25.81 -0.77 5.82
C ALA A 1 -26.98 -0.29 4.96
N ARG A 2 -27.96 0.42 5.55
CA ARG A 2 -29.06 1.08 4.83
C ARG A 2 -28.77 2.58 4.80
N THR A 3 -28.93 3.20 3.65
CA THR A 3 -28.83 4.65 3.48
C THR A 3 -30.23 5.23 3.32
N SER A 4 -30.59 6.29 4.06
CA SER A 4 -31.82 7.05 3.85
C SER A 4 -31.54 8.31 3.04
N ALA A 5 -32.21 8.47 1.92
CA ALA A 5 -32.11 9.66 1.06
C ALA A 5 -32.95 10.81 1.66
N GLY A 6 -32.35 11.99 1.85
CA GLY A 6 -33.09 13.20 2.26
C GLY A 6 -32.27 14.27 2.99
N SER A 7 -30.98 14.08 3.24
CA SER A 7 -30.06 15.11 3.75
C SER A 7 -28.72 15.00 3.04
N ASP A 8 -27.98 16.10 2.91
CA ASP A 8 -26.62 16.13 2.32
C ASP A 8 -25.62 15.23 3.06
N VAL A 9 -26.03 14.59 4.16
CA VAL A 9 -25.22 13.65 4.96
C VAL A 9 -25.94 12.30 4.97
N ALA A 10 -25.34 11.29 4.33
CA ALA A 10 -25.83 9.91 4.38
C ALA A 10 -25.69 9.33 5.79
N ARG A 11 -26.80 8.88 6.39
CA ARG A 11 -26.78 8.20 7.69
C ARG A 11 -26.54 6.71 7.50
N ILE A 12 -25.49 6.19 8.12
CA ILE A 12 -25.22 4.75 8.14
C ILE A 12 -25.94 4.15 9.34
N SER A 13 -26.80 3.16 9.11
CA SER A 13 -27.47 2.34 10.13
C SER A 13 -27.17 0.85 9.88
N ASP A 14 -27.33 0.00 10.90
CA ASP A 14 -27.12 -1.45 10.82
C ASP A 14 -25.71 -1.87 10.36
N VAL A 15 -24.69 -1.26 10.97
CA VAL A 15 -23.29 -1.64 10.70
C VAL A 15 -23.00 -2.99 11.35
N ARG A 16 -22.57 -3.96 10.54
CA ARG A 16 -22.02 -5.24 11.02
C ARG A 16 -20.58 -5.36 10.61
N SER A 17 -19.73 -5.79 11.56
CA SER A 17 -18.35 -6.14 11.23
C SER A 17 -18.34 -7.45 10.44
N LEU A 18 -17.83 -7.41 9.21
CA LEU A 18 -17.68 -8.60 8.37
C LEU A 18 -16.38 -9.35 8.70
N ILE A 19 -15.41 -8.67 9.28
CA ILE A 19 -14.11 -9.21 9.69
C ILE A 19 -13.80 -8.72 11.09
N GLU A 20 -13.26 -9.59 11.94
CA GLU A 20 -12.70 -9.15 13.23
C GLU A 20 -11.51 -8.21 12.98
N SER A 21 -11.38 -7.17 13.78
CA SER A 21 -10.28 -6.23 13.67
C SER A 21 -8.92 -6.95 13.78
N PRO A 22 -7.96 -6.68 12.90
CA PRO A 22 -6.58 -7.16 13.07
C PRO A 22 -5.96 -6.78 14.42
N ALA A 23 -6.38 -5.66 15.00
CA ALA A 23 -5.96 -5.22 16.33
C ALA A 23 -6.46 -6.16 17.46
N ALA A 24 -7.57 -6.89 17.25
CA ALA A 24 -8.07 -7.87 18.21
C ALA A 24 -7.17 -9.11 18.36
N SER A 25 -6.16 -9.27 17.50
CA SER A 25 -5.20 -10.39 17.54
C SER A 25 -4.22 -10.35 18.72
N GLY A 26 -4.19 -9.27 19.51
CA GLY A 26 -3.22 -9.06 20.58
C GLY A 26 -1.75 -8.85 20.12
N ASN A 27 -1.51 -8.75 18.82
CA ASN A 27 -0.18 -8.53 18.26
C ASN A 27 0.02 -7.03 17.99
N PRO A 28 0.90 -6.33 18.73
CA PRO A 28 1.10 -4.89 18.59
C PRO A 28 1.57 -4.48 17.18
N THR A 29 2.40 -5.29 16.54
CA THR A 29 2.85 -5.04 15.16
C THR A 29 1.69 -5.05 14.17
N LYS A 30 0.76 -5.99 14.30
CA LYS A 30 -0.45 -6.03 13.46
C LYS A 30 -1.32 -4.81 13.68
N SER A 31 -1.44 -4.35 14.94
CA SER A 31 -2.20 -3.14 15.27
C SER A 31 -1.62 -1.91 14.59
N VAL A 32 -0.29 -1.75 14.62
CA VAL A 32 0.39 -0.63 13.95
C VAL A 32 0.20 -0.69 12.43
N VAL A 33 0.33 -1.87 11.82
CA VAL A 33 0.06 -2.04 10.39
C VAL A 33 -1.39 -1.71 10.07
N ALA A 34 -2.35 -2.16 10.87
CA ALA A 34 -3.77 -1.86 10.68
C ALA A 34 -4.07 -0.35 10.80
N MET A 35 -3.47 0.35 11.77
CA MET A 35 -3.59 1.81 11.91
C MET A 35 -3.05 2.54 10.67
N PHE A 36 -1.86 2.15 10.21
CA PHE A 36 -1.31 2.71 8.97
C PHE A 36 -2.24 2.49 7.78
N LEU A 37 -2.77 1.27 7.61
CA LEU A 37 -3.69 0.97 6.51
C LEU A 37 -4.98 1.79 6.61
N ALA A 38 -5.51 2.02 7.82
CA ALA A 38 -6.70 2.85 8.02
C ALA A 38 -6.44 4.31 7.59
N ASP A 39 -5.33 4.91 8.04
CA ASP A 39 -4.93 6.26 7.64
C ASP A 39 -4.69 6.35 6.12
N PHE A 40 -3.99 5.36 5.57
CA PHE A 40 -3.68 5.30 4.15
C PHE A 40 -4.94 5.19 3.29
N LEU A 41 -5.82 4.24 3.61
CA LEU A 41 -7.09 4.04 2.91
C LEU A 41 -8.01 5.26 3.00
N TYR A 42 -8.07 5.90 4.17
CA TYR A 42 -8.86 7.12 4.34
C TYR A 42 -8.42 8.21 3.35
N ASN A 43 -7.10 8.44 3.22
CA ASN A 43 -6.57 9.45 2.31
C ASN A 43 -6.72 9.07 0.83
N VAL A 44 -6.50 7.79 0.50
CA VAL A 44 -6.51 7.31 -0.89
C VAL A 44 -7.94 7.14 -1.44
N LEU A 45 -8.87 6.61 -0.61
CA LEU A 45 -10.21 6.27 -1.08
C LEU A 45 -11.24 7.38 -0.88
N LYS A 46 -10.86 8.50 -0.28
CA LYS A 46 -11.76 9.61 0.05
C LYS A 46 -12.59 10.10 -1.16
N GLU A 47 -11.98 10.10 -2.35
CA GLU A 47 -12.58 10.57 -3.59
C GLU A 47 -12.81 9.45 -4.61
N CYS A 48 -12.56 8.19 -4.22
CA CYS A 48 -12.76 7.04 -5.08
C CYS A 48 -14.19 6.50 -4.97
N THR A 49 -14.74 6.07 -6.09
CA THR A 49 -15.96 5.25 -6.10
C THR A 49 -15.52 3.77 -6.06
N PRO A 50 -15.72 3.05 -4.95
CA PRO A 50 -15.30 1.65 -4.86
C PRO A 50 -16.14 0.79 -5.80
N ASP A 51 -15.47 -0.11 -6.52
CA ASP A 51 -16.09 -1.17 -7.30
C ASP A 51 -16.02 -2.52 -6.57
N ALA A 52 -16.62 -3.55 -7.17
CA ALA A 52 -16.65 -4.88 -6.58
C ALA A 52 -15.26 -5.50 -6.47
N LEU A 53 -14.36 -5.30 -7.45
CA LEU A 53 -13.02 -5.87 -7.48
C LEU A 53 -12.13 -5.24 -6.40
N MET A 54 -12.20 -3.92 -6.25
CA MET A 54 -11.48 -3.22 -5.17
C MET A 54 -11.98 -3.66 -3.80
N THR A 55 -13.30 -3.81 -3.63
CA THR A 55 -13.89 -4.29 -2.38
C THR A 55 -13.41 -5.70 -2.05
N GLU A 56 -13.39 -6.61 -3.03
CA GLU A 56 -12.86 -7.96 -2.85
C GLU A 56 -11.38 -7.97 -2.48
N PHE A 57 -10.56 -7.17 -3.16
CA PHE A 57 -9.15 -6.98 -2.82
C PHE A 57 -8.97 -6.54 -1.36
N LEU A 58 -9.68 -5.49 -0.93
CA LEU A 58 -9.61 -4.97 0.43
C LEU A 58 -9.98 -6.06 1.46
N MET A 59 -11.08 -6.77 1.25
CA MET A 59 -11.54 -7.84 2.14
C MET A 59 -10.52 -8.98 2.25
N GLN A 60 -9.96 -9.43 1.12
CA GLN A 60 -8.95 -10.50 1.09
C GLN A 60 -7.68 -10.10 1.84
N TRP A 61 -7.18 -8.87 1.63
CA TRP A 61 -5.96 -8.40 2.26
C TRP A 61 -6.15 -8.13 3.76
N LEU A 62 -7.26 -7.53 4.16
CA LEU A 62 -7.55 -7.28 5.58
C LEU A 62 -7.74 -8.60 6.36
N ASP A 63 -8.39 -9.60 5.75
CA ASP A 63 -8.51 -10.93 6.36
C ASP A 63 -7.14 -11.63 6.43
N ALA A 64 -6.30 -11.50 5.41
CA ALA A 64 -4.95 -12.05 5.42
C ALA A 64 -4.08 -11.44 6.54
N LEU A 65 -4.19 -10.14 6.84
CA LEU A 65 -3.43 -9.46 7.90
C LEU A 65 -3.62 -10.15 9.26
N ARG A 66 -4.80 -10.71 9.53
CA ARG A 66 -5.08 -11.45 10.77
C ARG A 66 -4.22 -12.69 10.93
N ARG A 67 -3.93 -13.39 9.83
CA ARG A 67 -3.29 -14.70 9.82
C ARG A 67 -1.78 -14.66 9.60
N ILE A 68 -1.26 -13.65 8.94
CA ILE A 68 0.17 -13.56 8.61
C ILE A 68 1.04 -13.19 9.80
N GLY A 69 2.34 -13.49 9.70
CA GLY A 69 3.37 -13.14 10.68
C GLY A 69 4.77 -13.10 10.04
N GLY A 70 5.79 -12.85 10.85
CA GLY A 70 7.18 -12.85 10.42
C GLY A 70 7.46 -11.89 9.26
N MET A 71 8.25 -12.34 8.29
CA MET A 71 8.64 -11.55 7.11
C MET A 71 7.44 -11.13 6.25
N ALA A 72 6.39 -11.97 6.16
CA ALA A 72 5.19 -11.60 5.43
C ALA A 72 4.49 -10.37 6.05
N LEU A 73 4.41 -10.30 7.38
CA LEU A 73 3.86 -9.14 8.08
C LEU A 73 4.73 -7.89 7.87
N ALA A 74 6.07 -8.05 7.89
CA ALA A 74 7.00 -6.95 7.68
C ALA A 74 6.87 -6.29 6.28
N ASN A 75 6.50 -7.05 5.27
CA ASN A 75 6.34 -6.55 3.90
C ASN A 75 4.88 -6.20 3.54
N PHE A 76 3.93 -6.51 4.41
CA PHE A 76 2.50 -6.45 4.10
C PHE A 76 2.05 -5.07 3.63
N HIS A 77 2.38 -4.03 4.37
CA HIS A 77 1.98 -2.65 4.08
C HIS A 77 2.52 -2.16 2.73
N LEU A 78 3.74 -2.56 2.36
CA LEU A 78 4.35 -2.21 1.07
C LEU A 78 3.59 -2.85 -0.09
N ALA A 79 3.37 -4.18 0.01
CA ALA A 79 2.67 -4.91 -1.03
C ALA A 79 1.21 -4.47 -1.15
N PHE A 80 0.52 -4.25 -0.02
CA PHE A 80 -0.84 -3.73 -0.01
C PHE A 80 -0.92 -2.39 -0.75
N ALA A 81 -0.10 -1.40 -0.35
CA ALA A 81 -0.10 -0.09 -0.96
C ALA A 81 0.26 -0.17 -2.45
N PHE A 82 1.26 -0.97 -2.82
CA PHE A 82 1.64 -1.14 -4.23
C PHE A 82 0.49 -1.72 -5.07
N HIS A 83 -0.15 -2.78 -4.60
CA HIS A 83 -1.24 -3.44 -5.35
C HIS A 83 -2.52 -2.60 -5.39
N LEU A 84 -2.82 -1.81 -4.36
CA LEU A 84 -3.96 -0.89 -4.38
C LEU A 84 -3.87 0.10 -5.55
N GLY A 85 -2.66 0.51 -5.94
CA GLY A 85 -2.41 1.39 -7.08
C GLY A 85 -3.02 0.91 -8.40
N HIS A 86 -3.16 -0.42 -8.60
CA HIS A 86 -3.83 -0.98 -9.78
C HIS A 86 -5.33 -0.66 -9.79
N PHE A 87 -5.99 -0.71 -8.64
CA PHE A 87 -7.45 -0.49 -8.54
C PHE A 87 -7.81 0.99 -8.68
N ILE A 88 -6.91 1.88 -8.31
CA ILE A 88 -7.13 3.34 -8.46
C ILE A 88 -6.49 3.91 -9.73
N GLY A 89 -5.92 3.05 -10.60
CA GLY A 89 -5.45 3.42 -11.93
C GLY A 89 -4.11 4.15 -11.99
N ILE A 90 -3.30 4.10 -10.91
CA ILE A 90 -1.97 4.75 -10.88
C ILE A 90 -0.80 3.77 -10.94
N ALA A 91 -1.05 2.48 -11.19
CA ALA A 91 0.02 1.49 -11.19
C ALA A 91 1.10 1.83 -12.23
N PRO A 92 2.41 1.78 -11.85
CA PRO A 92 3.49 1.97 -12.80
C PRO A 92 3.53 0.86 -13.87
N ASP A 93 4.06 1.18 -15.05
CA ASP A 93 4.28 0.18 -16.12
C ASP A 93 5.43 -0.77 -15.76
N MET A 94 5.08 -1.85 -15.07
CA MET A 94 6.04 -2.91 -14.70
C MET A 94 6.47 -3.77 -15.89
N GLY A 95 5.78 -3.71 -17.05
CA GLY A 95 6.12 -4.41 -18.27
C GLY A 95 7.38 -3.83 -18.94
N SER A 96 7.68 -2.56 -18.71
CA SER A 96 8.89 -1.89 -19.22
C SER A 96 10.17 -2.23 -18.44
N TYR A 97 10.10 -3.06 -17.39
CA TYR A 97 11.24 -3.43 -16.58
C TYR A 97 12.30 -4.23 -17.34
N HIS A 98 13.55 -3.81 -17.18
CA HIS A 98 14.75 -4.59 -17.52
C HIS A 98 15.78 -4.37 -16.42
N ARG A 99 16.58 -5.38 -16.13
CA ARG A 99 17.61 -5.29 -15.09
C ARG A 99 18.58 -4.14 -15.35
N GLY A 100 18.91 -3.39 -14.33
CA GLY A 100 19.81 -2.22 -14.40
C GLY A 100 19.13 -0.92 -14.84
N ARG A 101 17.79 -0.90 -15.00
CA ARG A 101 17.04 0.32 -15.29
C ARG A 101 16.60 1.05 -14.03
N TYR A 102 16.44 2.35 -14.16
CA TYR A 102 15.81 3.25 -13.19
C TYR A 102 14.29 3.18 -13.32
N LEU A 103 13.55 3.35 -12.23
CA LEU A 103 12.10 3.58 -12.28
C LEU A 103 11.82 5.08 -12.12
N ASP A 104 11.38 5.74 -13.19
CA ASP A 104 10.93 7.12 -13.15
C ASP A 104 9.56 7.20 -12.45
N LEU A 105 9.52 7.88 -11.30
CA LEU A 105 8.29 8.00 -10.51
C LEU A 105 7.31 9.03 -11.09
N LYS A 106 7.78 9.97 -11.92
CA LYS A 106 6.88 10.92 -12.60
C LYS A 106 6.16 10.28 -13.77
N GLU A 107 6.91 9.50 -14.56
CA GLU A 107 6.37 8.86 -15.75
C GLU A 107 5.76 7.47 -15.46
N GLY A 108 6.03 6.89 -14.27
CA GLY A 108 5.58 5.57 -13.90
C GLY A 108 6.14 4.45 -14.77
N ARG A 109 7.35 4.60 -15.35
CA ARG A 109 7.97 3.62 -16.26
C ARG A 109 9.47 3.48 -16.06
N PHE A 110 10.04 2.37 -16.53
CA PHE A 110 11.49 2.15 -16.43
C PHE A 110 12.26 2.81 -17.56
N THR A 111 13.40 3.43 -17.22
CA THR A 111 14.29 4.13 -18.16
C THR A 111 15.70 3.55 -18.10
N ALA A 112 16.43 3.60 -19.23
CA ALA A 112 17.80 3.10 -19.32
C ALA A 112 18.83 4.02 -18.63
N THR A 113 18.52 5.32 -18.57
CA THR A 113 19.37 6.36 -17.96
C THR A 113 18.63 7.01 -16.82
N ALA A 114 19.38 7.53 -15.84
CA ALA A 114 18.79 8.30 -14.75
C ALA A 114 18.01 9.50 -15.30
N PRO A 115 16.77 9.74 -14.85
CA PRO A 115 16.03 10.96 -15.16
C PRO A 115 16.76 12.22 -14.69
N LEU A 116 16.49 13.37 -15.34
CA LEU A 116 17.09 14.67 -14.98
C LEU A 116 16.55 15.26 -13.67
N HIS A 117 15.54 14.65 -13.07
CA HIS A 117 14.97 15.02 -11.77
C HIS A 117 15.30 13.95 -10.71
N THR A 118 15.02 14.25 -9.43
CA THR A 118 15.34 13.35 -8.29
C THR A 118 14.23 12.34 -7.95
N LEU A 119 13.11 12.36 -8.68
CA LEU A 119 11.94 11.52 -8.43
C LEU A 119 12.05 10.20 -9.23
N TYR A 120 13.00 9.38 -8.86
CA TYR A 120 13.19 8.05 -9.46
C TYR A 120 13.78 7.08 -8.43
N LEU A 121 13.72 5.78 -8.73
CA LEU A 121 14.41 4.73 -8.03
C LEU A 121 15.68 4.36 -8.77
N GLU A 122 16.77 4.21 -8.03
CA GLU A 122 18.02 3.58 -8.52
C GLU A 122 17.76 2.13 -8.94
N PRO A 123 18.61 1.52 -9.79
CA PRO A 123 18.37 0.20 -10.35
C PRO A 123 18.06 -0.91 -9.34
N ASP A 124 18.71 -0.90 -8.16
CA ASP A 124 18.49 -1.91 -7.13
C ASP A 124 17.11 -1.72 -6.46
N ASP A 125 16.73 -0.50 -6.14
CA ASP A 125 15.41 -0.18 -5.59
C ASP A 125 14.30 -0.36 -6.64
N ALA A 126 14.59 -0.04 -7.89
CA ALA A 126 13.69 -0.26 -9.03
C ALA A 126 13.45 -1.77 -9.26
N HIS A 127 14.49 -2.61 -9.08
CA HIS A 127 14.34 -4.07 -9.05
C HIS A 127 13.46 -4.54 -7.88
N ALA A 128 13.67 -3.98 -6.69
CA ALA A 128 12.84 -4.30 -5.52
C ALA A 128 11.36 -3.92 -5.74
N ALA A 129 11.08 -2.77 -6.37
CA ALA A 129 9.72 -2.37 -6.75
C ALA A 129 9.11 -3.33 -7.78
N TRP A 130 9.89 -3.77 -8.76
CA TRP A 130 9.45 -4.79 -9.72
C TRP A 130 9.17 -6.13 -9.05
N LEU A 131 10.00 -6.60 -8.12
CA LEU A 131 9.72 -7.79 -7.32
C LEU A 131 8.44 -7.63 -6.50
N LEU A 132 8.23 -6.46 -5.89
CA LEU A 132 7.04 -6.16 -5.11
C LEU A 132 5.76 -6.26 -5.97
N SER A 133 5.80 -5.84 -7.23
CA SER A 133 4.66 -5.97 -8.15
C SER A 133 4.27 -7.43 -8.44
N ARG A 134 5.20 -8.37 -8.28
CA ARG A 134 5.01 -9.80 -8.55
C ARG A 134 4.63 -10.61 -7.31
N ILE A 135 4.71 -9.99 -6.14
CA ILE A 135 4.39 -10.63 -4.87
C ILE A 135 2.87 -10.80 -4.71
N SER A 136 2.46 -11.96 -4.24
CA SER A 136 1.10 -12.26 -3.81
C SER A 136 1.06 -12.46 -2.29
N LEU A 137 -0.14 -12.54 -1.71
CA LEU A 137 -0.32 -12.87 -0.30
C LEU A 137 0.40 -14.17 0.11
N ARG A 138 0.50 -15.15 -0.80
CA ARG A 138 1.19 -16.43 -0.54
C ARG A 138 2.70 -16.33 -0.55
N THR A 139 3.25 -15.42 -1.35
CA THR A 139 4.70 -15.25 -1.56
C THR A 139 5.29 -14.06 -0.82
N LEU A 140 4.47 -13.32 -0.06
CA LEU A 140 4.84 -12.09 0.65
C LEU A 140 6.06 -12.26 1.58
N GLY A 141 6.20 -13.43 2.21
CA GLY A 141 7.34 -13.77 3.06
C GLY A 141 8.63 -14.08 2.30
N MET A 142 8.58 -14.23 0.97
CA MET A 142 9.77 -14.52 0.14
C MET A 142 10.57 -13.27 -0.18
N LEU A 143 9.96 -12.08 -0.15
CA LEU A 143 10.65 -10.82 -0.39
C LEU A 143 11.59 -10.49 0.78
N ARG A 144 12.89 -10.45 0.52
CA ARG A 144 13.95 -10.23 1.50
C ARG A 144 14.39 -8.77 1.46
N LEU A 145 13.67 -7.90 2.17
CA LEU A 145 14.07 -6.51 2.38
C LEU A 145 14.57 -6.34 3.82
N ASN A 146 15.68 -5.62 3.99
CA ASN A 146 16.09 -5.14 5.29
C ASN A 146 15.25 -3.92 5.71
N ARG A 147 15.43 -3.42 6.94
CA ARG A 147 14.69 -2.28 7.47
C ARG A 147 14.83 -1.03 6.60
N SER A 148 16.07 -0.69 6.23
CA SER A 148 16.35 0.50 5.41
C SER A 148 15.66 0.42 4.06
N GLN A 149 15.74 -0.73 3.39
CA GLN A 149 15.09 -0.95 2.11
C GLN A 149 13.56 -0.86 2.22
N ARG A 150 12.95 -1.38 3.31
CA ARG A 150 11.50 -1.24 3.53
C ARG A 150 11.10 0.22 3.70
N ASN A 151 11.85 1.00 4.47
CA ASN A 151 11.58 2.42 4.69
C ASN A 151 11.73 3.23 3.39
N ILE A 152 12.80 3.01 2.63
CA ILE A 152 13.01 3.64 1.32
C ILE A 152 11.83 3.29 0.39
N MET A 153 11.47 2.02 0.29
CA MET A 153 10.38 1.57 -0.56
C MET A 153 9.04 2.20 -0.14
N LEU A 154 8.75 2.26 1.17
CA LEU A 154 7.56 2.92 1.69
C LEU A 154 7.53 4.40 1.30
N ASP A 155 8.62 5.13 1.52
CA ASP A 155 8.73 6.55 1.18
C ASP A 155 8.48 6.79 -0.33
N ARG A 156 9.01 5.92 -1.18
CA ARG A 156 8.84 6.00 -2.63
C ARG A 156 7.41 5.67 -3.08
N ILE A 157 6.78 4.67 -2.46
CA ILE A 157 5.35 4.36 -2.71
C ILE A 157 4.48 5.57 -2.32
N LEU A 158 4.67 6.13 -1.12
CA LEU A 158 3.91 7.29 -0.67
C LEU A 158 4.16 8.53 -1.54
N GLN A 159 5.41 8.74 -1.97
CA GLN A 159 5.76 9.78 -2.91
C GLN A 159 5.06 9.61 -4.26
N TYR A 160 5.01 8.37 -4.77
CA TYR A 160 4.32 8.02 -6.00
C TYR A 160 2.82 8.31 -5.93
N TYR A 161 2.16 7.92 -4.82
CA TYR A 161 0.76 8.25 -4.56
C TYR A 161 0.52 9.76 -4.54
N SER A 162 1.41 10.52 -3.90
CA SER A 162 1.29 11.98 -3.83
C SER A 162 1.49 12.67 -5.18
N LEU A 163 2.21 12.05 -6.12
CA LEU A 163 2.39 12.56 -7.48
C LEU A 163 1.19 12.27 -8.38
N HIS A 164 0.54 11.11 -8.19
CA HIS A 164 -0.43 10.59 -9.17
C HIS A 164 -1.87 10.55 -8.66
N HIS A 165 -2.11 10.71 -7.36
CA HIS A 165 -3.45 10.57 -6.82
C HIS A 165 -3.76 11.53 -5.66
N ALA A 166 -3.27 11.25 -4.45
CA ALA A 166 -3.61 12.00 -3.24
C ALA A 166 -2.42 12.16 -2.31
N PRO A 167 -2.31 13.28 -1.56
CA PRO A 167 -1.24 13.48 -0.59
C PRO A 167 -1.40 12.51 0.60
N VAL A 168 -0.47 11.56 0.74
CA VAL A 168 -0.46 10.50 1.76
C VAL A 168 0.74 10.56 2.70
N GLN A 169 1.47 11.68 2.73
CA GLN A 169 2.71 11.79 3.50
C GLN A 169 2.49 12.14 4.97
N ASN A 170 1.41 12.85 5.29
CA ASN A 170 1.10 13.33 6.65
C ASN A 170 0.13 12.40 7.39
N MET A 171 0.52 11.13 7.56
CA MET A 171 -0.27 10.13 8.28
C MET A 171 0.32 9.91 9.67
N PRO A 172 -0.46 10.12 10.77
CA PRO A 172 0.05 9.91 12.13
C PRO A 172 0.61 8.51 12.39
N ALA A 173 -0.01 7.48 11.81
CA ALA A 173 0.42 6.09 11.98
C ALA A 173 1.76 5.78 11.31
N LEU A 174 2.26 6.64 10.39
CA LEU A 174 3.50 6.40 9.66
C LEU A 174 4.74 6.37 10.58
N ALA A 175 4.77 7.22 11.60
CA ALA A 175 5.86 7.23 12.59
C ALA A 175 5.93 5.89 13.33
N PHE A 176 4.79 5.42 13.86
CA PHE A 176 4.70 4.14 14.56
C PHE A 176 5.07 2.95 13.67
N LEU A 177 4.69 3.00 12.38
CA LEU A 177 5.02 1.95 11.43
C LEU A 177 6.54 1.84 11.19
N ARG A 178 7.25 2.96 11.13
CA ARG A 178 8.71 2.96 10.97
C ARG A 178 9.44 2.43 12.20
N ASP A 179 8.87 2.64 13.38
CA ASP A 179 9.47 2.22 14.65
C ASP A 179 9.22 0.74 14.96
N VAL A 180 8.12 0.17 14.52
CA VAL A 180 7.73 -1.21 14.85
C VAL A 180 8.70 -2.29 14.35
N TRP A 181 9.58 -1.95 13.40
CA TRP A 181 10.61 -2.82 12.86
C TRP A 181 12.02 -2.39 13.28
N ALA A 182 12.13 -1.56 14.33
CA ALA A 182 13.38 -1.06 14.90
C ALA A 182 14.27 -2.19 15.49
#